data_c3b904259996b936e3eba6502982bb33
#
_entry.id   c3b904259996b936e3eba6502982bb33
#
_cell.length_a   1.000
_cell.length_b   1.000
_cell.length_c   1.000
_cell.angle_alpha   90.00
_cell.angle_beta   90.00
_cell.angle_gamma   90.00
#
_symmetry.space_group_name_H-M   'P 1'
#
loop_
_entity.id
_entity.type
_entity.pdbx_description
1 polymer ?
#
loop_
_entity_poly.entity_id
_entity_poly.type
_entity_poly.pdbx_seq_one_letter_code
_entity_poly.pdbx_strand_id
1 'polypeptide(L)'
;SRTAMKTDTKTVISINNISKVYEGPPPVKALDGVSLNVKEGDLVAIVGQSGSGKSTLLNMIGLLDSVSGGSIEIEGKDISDLTDNELSKFRGEKIGFIFQSFFLLPGLTAQENVAEGLLYQGISRSERLEKAGEVLEQVGLGDRLSHLPKELSGGQQQRVAIARALVQDPAFVLSLIHISEPTRPGI
;
A
#
# COMPACT_ATOMS: atom_id res chain seq x y z
N SER A 1 27.16 26.72 -4.20
CA SER A 1 26.39 25.83 -5.09
C SER A 1 26.38 24.45 -4.45
N ARG A 2 25.27 24.13 -3.74
CA ARG A 2 25.06 22.82 -3.19
C ARG A 2 24.43 21.95 -4.31
N THR A 3 25.24 21.14 -4.92
CA THR A 3 24.79 20.08 -5.81
C THR A 3 24.09 19.04 -4.93
N ALA A 4 22.76 19.01 -4.98
CA ALA A 4 22.01 17.93 -4.37
C ALA A 4 22.37 16.65 -5.13
N MET A 5 23.04 15.71 -4.48
CA MET A 5 23.19 14.35 -4.97
C MET A 5 21.77 13.76 -5.08
N LYS A 6 21.31 13.57 -6.31
CA LYS A 6 20.15 12.69 -6.58
C LYS A 6 20.58 11.29 -6.14
N THR A 7 20.08 10.83 -5.01
CA THR A 7 20.13 9.42 -4.66
C THR A 7 19.30 8.70 -5.72
N ASP A 8 19.97 7.90 -6.55
CA ASP A 8 19.34 7.01 -7.53
C ASP A 8 18.59 5.94 -6.73
N THR A 9 17.29 6.19 -6.46
CA THR A 9 16.45 5.24 -5.76
C THR A 9 16.17 4.05 -6.66
N LYS A 10 16.45 2.84 -6.14
CA LYS A 10 16.29 1.57 -6.86
C LYS A 10 14.82 1.34 -7.23
N THR A 11 14.57 0.97 -8.49
CA THR A 11 13.25 0.50 -8.91
C THR A 11 13.00 -0.90 -8.33
N VAL A 12 11.91 -1.04 -7.58
CA VAL A 12 11.51 -2.30 -6.94
C VAL A 12 10.58 -3.09 -7.83
N ILE A 13 9.56 -2.44 -8.38
CA ILE A 13 8.61 -3.04 -9.33
C ILE A 13 8.57 -2.21 -10.60
N SER A 14 8.63 -2.89 -11.75
CA SER A 14 8.40 -2.29 -13.06
C SER A 14 7.22 -3.00 -13.72
N ILE A 15 6.17 -2.26 -14.01
CA ILE A 15 4.94 -2.73 -14.65
C ILE A 15 4.94 -2.20 -16.08
N ASN A 16 4.92 -3.10 -17.05
CA ASN A 16 5.08 -2.76 -18.45
C ASN A 16 3.86 -3.19 -19.25
N ASN A 17 3.05 -2.22 -19.65
CA ASN A 17 1.92 -2.39 -20.55
C ASN A 17 0.99 -3.56 -20.18
N ILE A 18 0.66 -3.68 -18.90
CA ILE A 18 -0.15 -4.80 -18.42
C ILE A 18 -1.62 -4.64 -18.82
N SER A 19 -2.22 -5.78 -19.13
CA SER A 19 -3.65 -5.90 -19.34
C SER A 19 -4.22 -7.05 -18.52
N LYS A 20 -5.48 -6.95 -18.18
CA LYS A 20 -6.23 -8.01 -17.50
C LYS A 20 -7.61 -8.12 -18.09
N VAL A 21 -7.91 -9.30 -18.58
CA VAL A 21 -9.24 -9.67 -19.11
C VAL A 21 -9.78 -10.81 -18.27
N TYR A 22 -10.96 -10.61 -17.69
CA TYR A 22 -11.70 -11.67 -17.04
C TYR A 22 -12.60 -12.36 -18.06
N GLU A 23 -12.43 -13.66 -18.19
CA GLU A 23 -13.21 -14.51 -19.09
C GLU A 23 -14.69 -14.48 -18.69
N GLY A 24 -15.56 -14.45 -19.68
CA GLY A 24 -17.01 -14.51 -19.45
C GLY A 24 -17.78 -14.11 -20.71
N PRO A 25 -19.12 -14.36 -20.73
CA PRO A 25 -20.00 -13.78 -21.74
C PRO A 25 -20.70 -12.51 -21.22
N PRO A 26 -20.28 -11.27 -21.61
CA PRO A 26 -19.10 -10.93 -22.40
C PRO A 26 -17.80 -10.84 -21.57
N PRO A 27 -16.62 -10.98 -22.18
CA PRO A 27 -15.34 -10.78 -21.49
C PRO A 27 -15.24 -9.35 -20.95
N VAL A 28 -14.63 -9.19 -19.77
CA VAL A 28 -14.44 -7.87 -19.14
C VAL A 28 -12.95 -7.53 -19.15
N LYS A 29 -12.60 -6.44 -19.85
CA LYS A 29 -11.26 -5.88 -19.86
C LYS A 29 -11.09 -4.92 -18.69
N ALA A 30 -10.52 -5.40 -17.60
CA ALA A 30 -10.36 -4.62 -16.37
C ALA A 30 -9.17 -3.68 -16.42
N LEU A 31 -8.09 -4.04 -17.11
CA LEU A 31 -6.90 -3.22 -17.35
C LEU A 31 -6.52 -3.27 -18.82
N ASP A 32 -6.06 -2.13 -19.36
CA ASP A 32 -5.69 -1.97 -20.76
C ASP A 32 -4.42 -1.12 -20.89
N GLY A 33 -3.28 -1.78 -20.98
CA GLY A 33 -2.01 -1.14 -21.29
C GLY A 33 -1.47 -0.23 -20.19
N VAL A 34 -1.56 -0.64 -18.92
CA VAL A 34 -1.07 0.15 -17.78
C VAL A 34 0.42 -0.07 -17.57
N SER A 35 1.16 1.04 -17.43
CA SER A 35 2.59 1.03 -17.11
C SER A 35 2.89 1.88 -15.89
N LEU A 36 3.74 1.38 -15.00
CA LEU A 36 4.09 2.04 -13.74
C LEU A 36 5.43 1.52 -13.23
N ASN A 37 6.25 2.40 -12.68
CA ASN A 37 7.46 2.04 -11.96
C ASN A 37 7.33 2.45 -10.49
N VAL A 38 7.61 1.53 -9.59
CA VAL A 38 7.63 1.76 -8.15
C VAL A 38 9.06 1.68 -7.66
N LYS A 39 9.51 2.74 -6.99
CA LYS A 39 10.84 2.84 -6.41
C LYS A 39 10.81 2.53 -4.93
N GLU A 40 11.97 2.16 -4.39
CA GLU A 40 12.13 1.95 -2.95
C GLU A 40 11.71 3.19 -2.17
N GLY A 41 10.91 2.99 -1.13
CA GLY A 41 10.37 4.07 -0.29
C GLY A 41 9.13 4.76 -0.84
N ASP A 42 8.63 4.39 -2.01
CA ASP A 42 7.43 5.00 -2.59
C ASP A 42 6.17 4.66 -1.79
N LEU A 43 5.31 5.67 -1.64
CA LEU A 43 3.91 5.50 -1.28
C LEU A 43 3.08 5.62 -2.56
N VAL A 44 2.51 4.51 -3.02
CA VAL A 44 1.70 4.48 -4.23
C VAL A 44 0.23 4.51 -3.86
N ALA A 45 -0.48 5.54 -4.28
CA ALA A 45 -1.92 5.66 -4.09
C ALA A 45 -2.63 5.40 -5.42
N ILE A 46 -3.58 4.47 -5.40
CA ILE A 46 -4.43 4.18 -6.54
C ILE A 46 -5.78 4.86 -6.31
N VAL A 47 -6.07 5.86 -7.13
CA VAL A 47 -7.23 6.74 -6.99
C VAL A 47 -8.20 6.49 -8.13
N GLY A 48 -9.49 6.37 -7.82
CA GLY A 48 -10.52 6.21 -8.84
C GLY A 48 -11.88 5.88 -8.24
N GLN A 49 -12.88 5.85 -9.10
CA GLN A 49 -14.24 5.47 -8.74
C GLN A 49 -14.41 3.95 -8.77
N SER A 50 -15.45 3.44 -8.13
CA SER A 50 -15.83 2.03 -8.23
C SER A 50 -15.98 1.61 -9.69
N GLY A 51 -15.43 0.43 -10.04
CA GLY A 51 -15.50 -0.09 -11.40
C GLY A 51 -14.43 0.45 -12.35
N SER A 52 -13.50 1.28 -11.90
CA SER A 52 -12.41 1.84 -12.72
C SER A 52 -11.19 0.92 -12.88
N GLY A 53 -11.24 -0.31 -12.36
CA GLY A 53 -10.14 -1.27 -12.42
C GLY A 53 -9.07 -1.09 -11.34
N LYS A 54 -9.26 -0.20 -10.38
CA LYS A 54 -8.27 0.07 -9.31
C LYS A 54 -7.99 -1.14 -8.43
N SER A 55 -9.01 -1.93 -8.09
CA SER A 55 -8.82 -3.18 -7.31
C SER A 55 -8.02 -4.22 -8.10
N THR A 56 -8.28 -4.32 -9.39
CA THR A 56 -7.52 -5.20 -10.30
C THR A 56 -6.06 -4.75 -10.38
N LEU A 57 -5.82 -3.45 -10.56
CA LEU A 57 -4.46 -2.90 -10.58
C LEU A 57 -3.74 -3.13 -9.25
N LEU A 58 -4.41 -2.93 -8.13
CA LEU A 58 -3.85 -3.22 -6.80
C LEU A 58 -3.43 -4.68 -6.67
N ASN A 59 -4.27 -5.61 -7.13
CA ASN A 59 -3.96 -7.04 -7.10
C ASN A 59 -2.77 -7.40 -8.01
N MET A 60 -2.63 -6.74 -9.15
CA MET A 60 -1.48 -6.95 -10.04
C MET A 60 -0.18 -6.43 -9.41
N ILE A 61 -0.19 -5.20 -8.89
CA ILE A 61 0.97 -4.59 -8.22
C ILE A 61 1.35 -5.39 -6.97
N GLY A 62 0.35 -5.87 -6.24
CA GLY A 62 0.54 -6.70 -5.05
C GLY A 62 0.90 -8.15 -5.35
N LEU A 63 1.00 -8.55 -6.61
CA LEU A 63 1.32 -9.92 -7.03
C LEU A 63 0.30 -10.97 -6.54
N LEU A 64 -0.95 -10.55 -6.37
CA LEU A 64 -2.03 -11.41 -5.89
C LEU A 64 -2.78 -12.10 -7.03
N ASP A 65 -2.61 -11.64 -8.25
CA ASP A 65 -3.26 -12.19 -9.45
C ASP A 65 -2.31 -12.10 -10.64
N SER A 66 -2.60 -12.83 -11.71
CA SER A 66 -1.79 -12.88 -12.92
C SER A 66 -2.29 -11.89 -13.97
N VAL A 67 -1.38 -11.40 -14.82
CA VAL A 67 -1.71 -10.53 -15.94
C VAL A 67 -2.14 -11.36 -17.16
N SER A 68 -3.01 -10.80 -18.01
CA SER A 68 -3.39 -11.39 -19.29
C SER A 68 -2.42 -11.01 -20.40
N GLY A 69 -1.79 -9.85 -20.32
CA GLY A 69 -0.77 -9.37 -21.24
C GLY A 69 0.18 -8.39 -20.57
N GLY A 70 1.29 -8.08 -21.22
CA GLY A 70 2.36 -7.27 -20.65
C GLY A 70 3.25 -8.06 -19.67
N SER A 71 4.08 -7.36 -18.93
CA SER A 71 5.02 -7.97 -17.99
C SER A 71 5.14 -7.16 -16.69
N ILE A 72 5.50 -7.87 -15.62
CA ILE A 72 5.85 -7.28 -14.33
C ILE A 72 7.25 -7.79 -13.96
N GLU A 73 8.15 -6.88 -13.63
CA GLU A 73 9.49 -7.19 -13.15
C GLU A 73 9.64 -6.76 -11.70
N ILE A 74 10.26 -7.61 -10.90
CA ILE A 74 10.62 -7.34 -9.51
C ILE A 74 12.13 -7.34 -9.41
N GLU A 75 12.71 -6.22 -9.00
CA GLU A 75 14.16 -6.06 -8.85
C GLU A 75 14.94 -6.54 -10.09
N GLY A 76 14.39 -6.26 -11.28
CA GLY A 76 14.95 -6.61 -12.57
C GLY A 76 14.66 -8.02 -13.06
N LYS A 77 13.88 -8.83 -12.31
CA LYS A 77 13.48 -10.18 -12.71
C LYS A 77 12.01 -10.24 -13.08
N ASP A 78 11.68 -10.86 -14.22
CA ASP A 78 10.28 -11.11 -14.59
C ASP A 78 9.61 -12.05 -13.59
N ILE A 79 8.39 -11.74 -13.17
CA ILE A 79 7.66 -12.56 -12.20
C ILE A 79 7.33 -13.95 -12.70
N SER A 80 7.30 -14.18 -14.02
CA SER A 80 7.12 -15.51 -14.61
C SER A 80 8.30 -16.44 -14.33
N ASP A 81 9.47 -15.88 -14.01
CA ASP A 81 10.68 -16.64 -13.66
C ASP A 81 10.81 -16.90 -12.16
N LEU A 82 9.86 -16.41 -11.35
CA LEU A 82 9.87 -16.55 -9.90
C LEU A 82 8.94 -17.67 -9.43
N THR A 83 9.38 -18.39 -8.39
CA THR A 83 8.55 -19.41 -7.75
C THR A 83 7.46 -18.75 -6.88
N ASP A 84 6.41 -19.50 -6.54
CA ASP A 84 5.36 -19.03 -5.63
C ASP A 84 5.92 -18.64 -4.26
N ASN A 85 6.93 -19.35 -3.78
CA ASN A 85 7.61 -19.03 -2.52
C ASN A 85 8.36 -17.71 -2.60
N GLU A 86 9.06 -17.44 -3.70
CA GLU A 86 9.76 -16.17 -3.92
C GLU A 86 8.78 -14.99 -3.99
N LEU A 87 7.66 -15.16 -4.70
CA LEU A 87 6.59 -14.15 -4.77
C LEU A 87 5.96 -13.89 -3.40
N SER A 88 5.66 -14.94 -2.64
CA SER A 88 5.11 -14.82 -1.29
C SER A 88 6.07 -14.11 -0.34
N LYS A 89 7.34 -14.43 -0.41
CA LYS A 89 8.39 -13.79 0.38
C LYS A 89 8.51 -12.31 0.05
N PHE A 90 8.56 -11.97 -1.24
CA PHE A 90 8.61 -10.59 -1.69
C PHE A 90 7.39 -9.81 -1.21
N ARG A 91 6.20 -10.36 -1.37
CA ARG A 91 4.94 -9.74 -0.93
C ARG A 91 4.94 -9.46 0.57
N GLY A 92 5.39 -10.42 1.38
CA GLY A 92 5.43 -10.28 2.84
C GLY A 92 6.48 -9.29 3.34
N GLU A 93 7.64 -9.22 2.68
CA GLU A 93 8.77 -8.40 3.14
C GLU A 93 8.79 -7.00 2.53
N LYS A 94 8.31 -6.84 1.30
CA LYS A 94 8.52 -5.63 0.49
C LYS A 94 7.27 -4.79 0.26
N ILE A 95 6.08 -5.35 0.45
CA ILE A 95 4.83 -4.68 0.15
C ILE A 95 4.04 -4.41 1.43
N GLY A 96 3.74 -3.13 1.70
CA GLY A 96 2.76 -2.74 2.70
C GLY A 96 1.43 -2.41 2.02
N PHE A 97 0.33 -2.99 2.51
CA PHE A 97 -1.00 -2.74 1.97
C PHE A 97 -1.82 -1.87 2.90
N ILE A 98 -2.50 -0.87 2.32
CA ILE A 98 -3.51 -0.08 3.01
C ILE A 98 -4.77 -0.11 2.15
N PHE A 99 -5.84 -0.66 2.73
CA PHE A 99 -7.13 -0.68 2.06
C PHE A 99 -7.96 0.55 2.44
N GLN A 100 -8.95 0.87 1.62
CA GLN A 100 -9.86 2.00 1.82
C GLN A 100 -10.56 1.98 3.19
N SER A 101 -10.97 0.81 3.66
CA SER A 101 -11.46 0.61 5.02
C SER A 101 -10.26 0.32 5.90
N PHE A 102 -9.87 1.27 6.74
CA PHE A 102 -8.60 1.21 7.45
C PHE A 102 -8.52 0.12 8.52
N PHE A 103 -9.63 -0.49 8.91
CA PHE A 103 -9.71 -1.56 9.91
C PHE A 103 -8.81 -1.32 11.14
N LEU A 104 -8.88 -0.11 11.67
CA LEU A 104 -8.25 0.16 12.96
C LEU A 104 -9.05 -0.56 14.05
N LEU A 105 -8.35 -1.16 15.00
CA LEU A 105 -8.98 -1.82 16.13
C LEU A 105 -9.55 -0.73 17.07
N PRO A 106 -10.87 -0.68 17.25
CA PRO A 106 -11.51 0.47 17.92
C PRO A 106 -11.18 0.58 19.41
N GLY A 107 -10.79 -0.52 20.03
CA GLY A 107 -10.39 -0.56 21.44
C GLY A 107 -8.92 -0.27 21.70
N LEU A 108 -8.13 -0.06 20.65
CA LEU A 108 -6.70 0.25 20.75
C LEU A 108 -6.43 1.70 20.38
N THR A 109 -5.44 2.30 21.06
CA THR A 109 -4.96 3.64 20.75
C THR A 109 -4.28 3.68 19.36
N ALA A 110 -3.99 4.87 18.84
CA ALA A 110 -3.23 5.04 17.61
C ALA A 110 -1.88 4.31 17.70
N GLN A 111 -1.15 4.49 18.80
CA GLN A 111 0.14 3.84 19.02
C GLN A 111 0.02 2.32 19.07
N GLU A 112 -0.98 1.79 19.76
CA GLU A 112 -1.23 0.35 19.83
C GLU A 112 -1.63 -0.24 18.49
N ASN A 113 -2.47 0.47 17.71
CA ASN A 113 -2.83 0.06 16.36
C ASN A 113 -1.59 -0.07 15.45
N VAL A 114 -0.69 0.89 15.49
CA VAL A 114 0.54 0.86 14.69
C VAL A 114 1.46 -0.27 15.17
N ALA A 115 1.57 -0.47 16.49
CA ALA A 115 2.38 -1.53 17.08
C ALA A 115 1.94 -2.93 16.67
N GLU A 116 0.65 -3.13 16.35
CA GLU A 116 0.14 -4.41 15.82
C GLU A 116 0.86 -4.83 14.52
N GLY A 117 1.35 -3.89 13.73
CA GLY A 117 2.14 -4.18 12.54
C GLY A 117 3.45 -4.93 12.82
N LEU A 118 3.91 -4.93 14.06
CA LEU A 118 5.15 -5.60 14.49
C LEU A 118 4.91 -6.84 15.34
N LEU A 119 3.65 -7.25 15.53
CA LEU A 119 3.26 -8.29 16.49
C LEU A 119 4.01 -9.63 16.29
N TYR A 120 4.29 -9.99 15.05
CA TYR A 120 4.89 -11.28 14.70
C TYR A 120 6.42 -11.21 14.44
N GLN A 121 7.07 -10.10 14.76
CA GLN A 121 8.50 -9.91 14.51
C GLN A 121 9.41 -10.33 15.68
N GLY A 122 8.84 -10.88 16.74
CA GLY A 122 9.61 -11.39 17.87
C GLY A 122 10.23 -10.33 18.78
N ILE A 123 9.79 -9.07 18.68
CA ILE A 123 10.25 -7.97 19.54
C ILE A 123 9.28 -7.72 20.70
N SER A 124 9.79 -7.15 21.78
CA SER A 124 8.99 -6.90 22.98
C SER A 124 7.88 -5.87 22.72
N ARG A 125 6.82 -5.92 23.55
CA ARG A 125 5.74 -4.92 23.50
C ARG A 125 6.27 -3.50 23.66
N SER A 126 7.19 -3.28 24.59
CA SER A 126 7.81 -1.98 24.84
C SER A 126 8.51 -1.44 23.59
N GLU A 127 9.27 -2.28 22.91
CA GLU A 127 9.97 -1.93 21.67
C GLU A 127 8.99 -1.67 20.51
N ARG A 128 7.93 -2.48 20.39
CA ARG A 128 6.89 -2.25 19.39
C ARG A 128 6.21 -0.90 19.57
N LEU A 129 5.87 -0.53 20.80
CA LEU A 129 5.23 0.76 21.11
C LEU A 129 6.17 1.93 20.84
N GLU A 130 7.45 1.80 21.14
CA GLU A 130 8.45 2.82 20.84
C GLU A 130 8.57 3.08 19.34
N LYS A 131 8.73 2.02 18.54
CA LYS A 131 8.78 2.11 17.08
C LYS A 131 7.49 2.69 16.49
N ALA A 132 6.34 2.30 17.03
CA ALA A 132 5.05 2.83 16.62
C ALA A 132 4.95 4.34 16.86
N GLY A 133 5.43 4.81 18.01
CA GLY A 133 5.48 6.23 18.33
C GLY A 133 6.35 7.04 17.39
N GLU A 134 7.52 6.51 17.02
CA GLU A 134 8.42 7.15 16.07
C GLU A 134 7.78 7.32 14.69
N VAL A 135 7.12 6.28 14.18
CA VAL A 135 6.46 6.35 12.87
C VAL A 135 5.25 7.28 12.89
N LEU A 136 4.47 7.28 13.98
CA LEU A 136 3.35 8.20 14.13
C LEU A 136 3.82 9.67 14.16
N GLU A 137 4.95 9.95 14.77
CA GLU A 137 5.56 11.27 14.73
C GLU A 137 5.92 11.68 13.29
N GLN A 138 6.49 10.76 12.50
CA GLN A 138 6.83 11.00 11.09
C GLN A 138 5.62 11.35 10.23
N VAL A 139 4.45 10.80 10.54
CA VAL A 139 3.20 11.11 9.82
C VAL A 139 2.40 12.26 10.45
N GLY A 140 2.99 12.99 11.40
CA GLY A 140 2.38 14.17 12.01
C GLY A 140 1.37 13.88 13.11
N LEU A 141 1.39 12.70 13.73
CA LEU A 141 0.48 12.27 14.78
C LEU A 141 1.17 12.03 16.13
N GLY A 142 2.35 12.62 16.34
CA GLY A 142 3.10 12.48 17.61
C GLY A 142 2.35 12.95 18.85
N ASP A 143 1.38 13.83 18.71
CA ASP A 143 0.51 14.34 19.76
C ASP A 143 -0.82 13.57 19.93
N ARG A 144 -1.01 12.50 19.15
CA ARG A 144 -2.24 11.69 19.11
C ARG A 144 -2.04 10.22 19.49
N LEU A 145 -0.89 9.87 20.06
CA LEU A 145 -0.52 8.48 20.37
C LEU A 145 -1.55 7.73 21.21
N SER A 146 -2.14 8.41 22.19
CA SER A 146 -3.10 7.82 23.12
C SER A 146 -4.56 7.92 22.69
N HIS A 147 -4.84 8.50 21.54
CA HIS A 147 -6.20 8.65 21.02
C HIS A 147 -6.73 7.33 20.45
N LEU A 148 -8.02 7.06 20.71
CA LEU A 148 -8.75 5.96 20.10
C LEU A 148 -9.21 6.37 18.69
N PRO A 149 -9.47 5.40 17.77
CA PRO A 149 -9.91 5.72 16.41
C PRO A 149 -11.12 6.67 16.36
N LYS A 150 -12.09 6.51 17.27
CA LYS A 150 -13.28 7.38 17.34
C LYS A 150 -12.96 8.84 17.70
N GLU A 151 -11.79 9.09 18.26
CA GLU A 151 -11.32 10.42 18.64
C GLU A 151 -10.50 11.09 17.53
N LEU A 152 -10.29 10.39 16.40
CA LEU A 152 -9.50 10.84 15.28
C LEU A 152 -10.41 11.18 14.09
N SER A 153 -10.01 12.21 13.32
CA SER A 153 -10.65 12.50 12.03
C SER A 153 -10.41 11.37 11.03
N GLY A 154 -11.16 11.33 9.94
CA GLY A 154 -10.95 10.35 8.87
C GLY A 154 -9.53 10.39 8.29
N GLY A 155 -8.98 11.59 8.07
CA GLY A 155 -7.60 11.76 7.60
C GLY A 155 -6.56 11.32 8.64
N GLN A 156 -6.80 11.55 9.91
CA GLN A 156 -5.93 11.06 10.98
C GLN A 156 -5.97 9.53 11.09
N GLN A 157 -7.15 8.91 10.99
CA GLN A 157 -7.28 7.46 10.94
C GLN A 157 -6.51 6.86 9.75
N GLN A 158 -6.58 7.50 8.60
CA GLN A 158 -5.82 7.09 7.41
C GLN A 158 -4.32 7.15 7.68
N ARG A 159 -3.82 8.19 8.33
CA ARG A 159 -2.41 8.31 8.69
C ARG A 159 -1.97 7.23 9.69
N VAL A 160 -2.84 6.84 10.63
CA VAL A 160 -2.57 5.71 11.53
C VAL A 160 -2.41 4.41 10.73
N ALA A 161 -3.28 4.15 9.76
CA ALA A 161 -3.18 2.98 8.88
C ALA A 161 -1.90 3.00 8.05
N ILE A 162 -1.50 4.16 7.53
CA ILE A 162 -0.22 4.36 6.83
C ILE A 162 0.95 4.06 7.76
N ALA A 163 0.93 4.58 8.97
CA ALA A 163 1.98 4.34 9.96
C ALA A 163 2.10 2.86 10.32
N ARG A 164 0.98 2.15 10.45
CA ARG A 164 0.97 0.70 10.72
C ARG A 164 1.63 -0.09 9.59
N ALA A 165 1.43 0.30 8.34
CA ALA A 165 2.13 -0.30 7.21
C ALA A 165 3.62 0.07 7.19
N LEU A 166 3.97 1.33 7.44
CA LEU A 166 5.35 1.83 7.43
C LEU A 166 6.20 1.25 8.56
N VAL A 167 5.63 0.93 9.70
CA VAL A 167 6.37 0.38 10.84
C VAL A 167 6.99 -0.97 10.54
N GLN A 168 6.45 -1.71 9.59
CA GLN A 168 7.00 -2.98 9.10
C GLN A 168 8.22 -2.80 8.19
N ASP A 169 8.59 -1.55 7.88
CA ASP A 169 9.69 -1.18 6.99
C ASP A 169 9.60 -1.85 5.60
N PRO A 170 8.45 -1.77 4.91
CA PRO A 170 8.32 -2.33 3.57
C PRO A 170 9.08 -1.49 2.55
N ALA A 171 9.46 -2.08 1.40
CA ALA A 171 10.10 -1.35 0.32
C ALA A 171 9.18 -0.26 -0.27
N PHE A 172 7.87 -0.50 -0.25
CA PHE A 172 6.85 0.47 -0.67
C PHE A 172 5.50 0.15 -0.03
N VAL A 173 4.60 1.12 -0.06
CA VAL A 173 3.25 1.00 0.51
C VAL A 173 2.23 1.23 -0.60
N LEU A 174 1.26 0.32 -0.70
CA LEU A 174 0.12 0.45 -1.61
C LEU A 174 -1.11 0.91 -0.84
N SER A 175 -1.75 1.95 -1.34
CA SER A 175 -2.99 2.47 -0.78
C SER A 175 -4.08 2.52 -1.83
N LEU A 176 -5.27 2.05 -1.48
CA LEU A 176 -6.46 2.18 -2.31
C LEU A 176 -7.30 3.35 -1.81
N ILE A 177 -7.49 4.35 -2.63
CA ILE A 177 -8.31 5.52 -2.32
C ILE A 177 -9.55 5.51 -3.22
N HIS A 178 -10.72 5.54 -2.60
CA HIS A 178 -11.99 5.68 -3.29
C HIS A 178 -12.40 7.15 -3.36
N ILE A 179 -12.67 7.64 -4.58
CA ILE A 179 -13.25 8.97 -4.80
C ILE A 179 -14.72 8.79 -5.10
N SER A 180 -15.57 9.33 -4.22
CA SER A 180 -17.00 9.45 -4.48
C SER A 180 -17.23 10.59 -5.48
N GLU A 181 -18.16 10.39 -6.42
CA GLU A 181 -18.62 11.51 -7.23
C GLU A 181 -19.22 12.59 -6.32
N PRO A 182 -18.86 13.87 -6.53
CA PRO A 182 -19.57 14.93 -5.83
C PRO A 182 -21.04 14.83 -6.20
N THR A 183 -21.91 14.71 -5.20
CA THR A 183 -23.35 14.81 -5.38
C THR A 183 -23.65 16.14 -6.08
N ARG A 184 -24.12 16.09 -7.34
CA ARG A 184 -24.63 17.28 -7.98
C ARG A 184 -25.78 17.82 -7.13
N PRO A 185 -25.73 19.09 -6.70
CA PRO A 185 -26.90 19.67 -6.03
C PRO A 185 -28.09 19.52 -6.99
N GLY A 186 -29.12 18.82 -6.54
CA GLY A 186 -30.35 18.70 -7.27
C GLY A 186 -30.91 20.09 -7.62
N ILE A 187 -31.26 20.26 -8.85
CA ILE A 187 -31.97 21.46 -9.30
C ILE A 187 -33.39 21.42 -8.73
#